data_a4fabada11ef49f52ec03b562d013ace
#
_entry.id   a4fabada11ef49f52ec03b562d013ace
#
_cell.length_a   1.000
_cell.length_b   1.000
_cell.length_c   1.000
_cell.angle_alpha   90.00
_cell.angle_beta   90.00
_cell.angle_gamma   90.00
#
_symmetry.space_group_name_H-M   'P 1'
#
loop_
_entity.id
_entity.type
_entity.pdbx_description
1 polymer ?
#
loop_
_entity_poly.entity_id
_entity_poly.type
_entity_poly.pdbx_seq_one_letter_code
_entity_poly.pdbx_strand_id
1 'polypeptide(L)'
;NQEQYINKLLQQHGMATCNPVSVPFPAKCDDILAQLAQPISNPDPALVKQFQTLVGGLLYLQVHTCPEISFVVSILSRHMTRAGELHIQLAKKVLRYLQSRKHLPIRWCAQACRSPHVPGEIYGWSDASFADVKASDGSNRASSIGWIFMCNNGPVSWRSTKTPLIALNVAESEIIALSSASQEAVFLRKLCTELGFLQPHPTIIYEDCESAVALSRENRFKKRSKHIDVRWSFVVEKQRHGDLRVVSVSRTIMLADILCSPRAAASFLPFRNTILGLPPAQLRVAPAAVSDHPAPAAAAGLAPRASMAAHSGSLPATELPLSAPRA
;
A
#
# COMPACT_ATOMS: atom_id res chain seq x y z
N ASN A 1 7.27 15.58 7.58
CA ASN A 1 7.79 15.67 6.20
C ASN A 1 9.30 15.45 6.17
N GLN A 2 9.87 15.34 4.97
CA GLN A 2 11.31 15.16 4.77
C GLN A 2 11.87 16.30 3.88
N GLU A 3 11.46 17.52 4.14
CA GLU A 3 11.86 18.69 3.35
C GLU A 3 13.37 18.86 3.26
N GLN A 4 14.09 18.70 4.35
CA GLN A 4 15.56 18.80 4.37
C GLN A 4 16.20 17.75 3.45
N TYR A 5 15.73 16.52 3.50
CA TYR A 5 16.23 15.45 2.63
C TYR A 5 15.91 15.71 1.15
N ILE A 6 14.70 16.18 0.85
CA ILE A 6 14.32 16.56 -0.51
C ILE A 6 15.23 17.70 -1.03
N ASN A 7 15.47 18.74 -0.23
CA ASN A 7 16.35 19.83 -0.61
C ASN A 7 17.80 19.34 -0.85
N LYS A 8 18.31 18.45 0.02
CA LYS A 8 19.63 17.82 -0.18
C LYS A 8 19.67 17.04 -1.50
N LEU A 9 18.66 16.25 -1.79
CA LEU A 9 18.60 15.45 -3.03
C LEU A 9 18.53 16.34 -4.27
N LEU A 10 17.74 17.43 -4.23
CA LEU A 10 17.67 18.42 -5.30
C LEU A 10 19.02 19.08 -5.55
N GLN A 11 19.76 19.46 -4.49
CA GLN A 11 21.09 20.05 -4.59
C GLN A 11 22.10 19.07 -5.19
N GLN A 12 22.13 17.81 -4.73
CA GLN A 12 23.03 16.77 -5.22
C GLN A 12 22.90 16.51 -6.73
N HIS A 13 21.69 16.71 -7.27
CA HIS A 13 21.41 16.49 -8.69
C HIS A 13 21.34 17.78 -9.52
N GLY A 14 21.79 18.92 -8.97
CA GLY A 14 21.81 20.22 -9.66
C GLY A 14 20.39 20.75 -9.98
N MET A 15 19.39 20.39 -9.18
CA MET A 15 17.97 20.71 -9.42
C MET A 15 17.34 21.62 -8.35
N ALA A 16 18.14 22.29 -7.54
CA ALA A 16 17.65 23.16 -6.46
C ALA A 16 16.70 24.27 -6.96
N THR A 17 16.91 24.77 -8.17
CA THR A 17 16.11 25.84 -8.82
C THR A 17 15.25 25.34 -9.98
N CYS A 18 14.99 24.02 -10.06
CA CYS A 18 14.22 23.45 -11.16
C CYS A 18 12.75 23.92 -11.15
N ASN A 19 12.16 24.08 -12.33
CA ASN A 19 10.74 24.37 -12.46
C ASN A 19 9.90 23.21 -11.93
N PRO A 20 9.02 23.42 -10.94
CA PRO A 20 8.19 22.37 -10.35
C PRO A 20 7.15 21.84 -11.35
N VAL A 21 6.67 20.60 -11.11
CA VAL A 21 5.56 19.98 -11.83
C VAL A 21 4.54 19.42 -10.85
N SER A 22 3.28 19.30 -11.29
CA SER A 22 2.15 18.89 -10.43
C SER A 22 2.02 17.38 -10.27
N VAL A 23 2.60 16.57 -11.20
CA VAL A 23 2.52 15.10 -11.17
C VAL A 23 3.91 14.50 -11.37
N PRO A 24 4.22 13.37 -10.70
CA PRO A 24 5.53 12.74 -10.79
C PRO A 24 5.76 12.02 -12.12
N PHE A 25 4.67 11.60 -12.79
CA PHE A 25 4.71 10.85 -14.04
C PHE A 25 3.65 11.36 -15.02
N PRO A 26 3.88 11.37 -16.35
CA PRO A 26 2.88 11.81 -17.31
C PRO A 26 1.71 10.83 -17.39
N ALA A 27 0.48 11.36 -17.50
CA ALA A 27 -0.73 10.53 -17.57
C ALA A 27 -0.81 9.69 -18.87
N LYS A 28 -0.36 10.26 -19.99
CA LYS A 28 -0.19 9.53 -21.26
C LYS A 28 1.24 9.04 -21.34
N CYS A 29 1.46 7.77 -21.12
CA CYS A 29 2.81 7.25 -20.91
C CYS A 29 3.10 5.91 -21.61
N ASP A 30 2.16 5.37 -22.39
CA ASP A 30 2.33 4.07 -23.03
C ASP A 30 3.60 4.01 -23.88
N ASP A 31 3.84 5.05 -24.69
CA ASP A 31 5.05 5.16 -25.50
C ASP A 31 6.31 5.28 -24.64
N ILE A 32 6.22 6.03 -23.53
CA ILE A 32 7.33 6.19 -22.59
C ILE A 32 7.66 4.86 -21.90
N LEU A 33 6.65 4.13 -21.45
CA LEU A 33 6.81 2.82 -20.84
C LEU A 33 7.39 1.81 -21.84
N ALA A 34 6.93 1.84 -23.09
CA ALA A 34 7.48 1.02 -24.17
C ALA A 34 8.96 1.36 -24.46
N GLN A 35 9.33 2.64 -24.47
CA GLN A 35 10.72 3.07 -24.65
C GLN A 35 11.61 2.68 -23.46
N LEU A 36 11.11 2.80 -22.21
CA LEU A 36 11.83 2.36 -21.02
C LEU A 36 12.11 0.85 -21.02
N ALA A 37 11.18 0.06 -21.57
CA ALA A 37 11.33 -1.39 -21.65
C ALA A 37 12.35 -1.84 -22.71
N GLN A 38 12.80 -0.95 -23.62
CA GLN A 38 13.78 -1.27 -24.64
C GLN A 38 15.12 -1.69 -24.00
N PRO A 39 15.71 -2.81 -24.42
CA PRO A 39 17.01 -3.24 -23.90
C PRO A 39 18.10 -2.26 -24.34
N ILE A 40 18.92 -1.84 -23.39
CA ILE A 40 20.13 -1.04 -23.67
C ILE A 40 21.31 -2.02 -23.72
N SER A 41 21.88 -2.20 -24.92
CA SER A 41 22.92 -3.22 -25.16
C SER A 41 24.24 -2.88 -24.45
N ASN A 42 24.63 -1.60 -24.42
CA ASN A 42 25.86 -1.12 -23.76
C ASN A 42 25.52 0.09 -22.89
N PRO A 43 25.03 -0.11 -21.67
CA PRO A 43 24.71 1.00 -20.78
C PRO A 43 26.02 1.68 -20.33
N ASP A 44 26.05 3.02 -20.39
CA ASP A 44 27.15 3.81 -19.85
C ASP A 44 27.23 3.62 -18.32
N PRO A 45 28.34 3.10 -17.77
CA PRO A 45 28.49 2.88 -16.33
C PRO A 45 28.33 4.16 -15.50
N ALA A 46 28.71 5.32 -16.04
CA ALA A 46 28.55 6.60 -15.35
C ALA A 46 27.08 6.99 -15.22
N LEU A 47 26.29 6.84 -16.30
CA LEU A 47 24.84 7.05 -16.28
C LEU A 47 24.12 6.06 -15.36
N VAL A 48 24.50 4.79 -15.39
CA VAL A 48 23.95 3.76 -14.51
C VAL A 48 24.19 4.13 -13.05
N LYS A 49 25.42 4.51 -12.67
CA LYS A 49 25.75 4.91 -11.30
C LYS A 49 24.99 6.18 -10.87
N GLN A 50 24.90 7.17 -11.75
CA GLN A 50 24.10 8.37 -11.50
C GLN A 50 22.62 8.03 -11.26
N PHE A 51 22.05 7.16 -12.09
CA PHE A 51 20.67 6.70 -11.98
C PHE A 51 20.43 5.94 -10.68
N GLN A 52 21.32 5.01 -10.32
CA GLN A 52 21.26 4.26 -9.06
C GLN A 52 21.23 5.18 -7.84
N THR A 53 22.10 6.20 -7.82
CA THR A 53 22.14 7.18 -6.73
C THR A 53 20.85 7.96 -6.63
N LEU A 54 20.32 8.42 -7.77
CA LEU A 54 19.07 9.17 -7.82
C LEU A 54 17.87 8.33 -7.39
N VAL A 55 17.70 7.15 -7.96
CA VAL A 55 16.58 6.25 -7.64
C VAL A 55 16.68 5.75 -6.20
N GLY A 56 17.89 5.49 -5.67
CA GLY A 56 18.09 5.16 -4.26
C GLY A 56 17.54 6.23 -3.33
N GLY A 57 17.77 7.51 -3.62
CA GLY A 57 17.19 8.63 -2.88
C GLY A 57 15.67 8.70 -2.98
N LEU A 58 15.10 8.40 -4.16
CA LEU A 58 13.65 8.35 -4.37
C LEU A 58 13.00 7.18 -3.65
N LEU A 59 13.66 6.00 -3.62
CA LEU A 59 13.21 4.82 -2.86
C LEU A 59 13.12 5.14 -1.37
N TYR A 60 14.10 5.83 -0.82
CA TYR A 60 14.04 6.25 0.58
C TYR A 60 12.84 7.14 0.86
N LEU A 61 12.57 8.15 0.04
CA LEU A 61 11.40 9.02 0.19
C LEU A 61 10.08 8.26 0.03
N GLN A 62 10.00 7.37 -0.96
CA GLN A 62 8.82 6.56 -1.24
C GLN A 62 8.43 5.69 -0.04
N VAL A 63 9.39 5.03 0.58
CA VAL A 63 9.11 4.11 1.70
C VAL A 63 8.71 4.85 2.98
N HIS A 64 9.19 6.09 3.18
CA HIS A 64 9.01 6.77 4.46
C HIS A 64 7.87 7.80 4.46
N THR A 65 7.78 8.66 3.43
CA THR A 65 6.86 9.81 3.50
C THR A 65 6.21 10.24 2.18
N CYS A 66 6.49 9.54 1.10
CA CYS A 66 6.00 9.92 -0.23
C CYS A 66 5.31 8.74 -0.94
N PRO A 67 4.19 8.20 -0.37
CA PRO A 67 3.47 7.08 -0.98
C PRO A 67 3.07 7.35 -2.43
N GLU A 68 2.77 8.58 -2.78
CA GLU A 68 2.28 8.98 -4.09
C GLU A 68 3.32 8.93 -5.23
N ILE A 69 4.61 8.75 -4.92
CA ILE A 69 5.63 8.49 -5.95
C ILE A 69 5.90 6.99 -6.14
N SER A 70 5.24 6.11 -5.40
CA SER A 70 5.54 4.68 -5.38
C SER A 70 5.44 4.02 -6.75
N PHE A 71 4.44 4.38 -7.56
CA PHE A 71 4.28 3.83 -8.90
C PHE A 71 5.49 4.13 -9.79
N VAL A 72 5.86 5.39 -9.93
CA VAL A 72 6.97 5.80 -10.80
C VAL A 72 8.31 5.26 -10.30
N VAL A 73 8.53 5.25 -8.99
CA VAL A 73 9.77 4.71 -8.40
C VAL A 73 9.85 3.20 -8.58
N SER A 74 8.73 2.48 -8.45
CA SER A 74 8.65 1.05 -8.77
C SER A 74 9.03 0.76 -10.22
N ILE A 75 8.61 1.58 -11.18
CA ILE A 75 9.00 1.45 -12.59
C ILE A 75 10.50 1.70 -12.75
N LEU A 76 11.00 2.85 -12.27
CA LEU A 76 12.39 3.23 -12.41
C LEU A 76 13.36 2.20 -11.77
N SER A 77 12.98 1.64 -10.61
CA SER A 77 13.81 0.67 -9.90
C SER A 77 14.09 -0.62 -10.69
N ARG A 78 13.23 -0.96 -11.66
CA ARG A 78 13.41 -2.13 -12.53
C ARG A 78 14.60 -1.99 -13.51
N HIS A 79 15.06 -0.76 -13.71
CA HIS A 79 16.12 -0.42 -14.69
C HIS A 79 17.46 -0.05 -14.05
N MET A 80 17.68 -0.38 -12.75
CA MET A 80 18.87 0.00 -11.98
C MET A 80 20.19 -0.48 -12.59
N THR A 81 20.17 -1.56 -13.36
CA THR A 81 21.39 -2.13 -14.00
C THR A 81 21.58 -1.71 -15.45
N ARG A 82 20.56 -1.12 -16.08
CA ARG A 82 20.55 -0.83 -17.53
C ARG A 82 19.86 0.50 -17.80
N ALA A 83 20.30 1.56 -17.12
CA ALA A 83 19.73 2.89 -17.29
C ALA A 83 20.39 3.64 -18.45
N GLY A 84 19.59 4.44 -19.15
CA GLY A 84 20.04 5.42 -20.15
C GLY A 84 19.44 6.79 -19.85
N GLU A 85 19.63 7.74 -20.77
CA GLU A 85 19.25 9.15 -20.58
C GLU A 85 17.76 9.34 -20.28
N LEU A 86 16.86 8.62 -20.96
CA LEU A 86 15.42 8.70 -20.72
C LEU A 86 15.08 8.33 -19.27
N HIS A 87 15.74 7.33 -18.69
CA HIS A 87 15.54 6.90 -17.31
C HIS A 87 15.92 8.02 -16.33
N ILE A 88 17.05 8.71 -16.59
CA ILE A 88 17.49 9.85 -15.78
C ILE A 88 16.52 11.02 -15.91
N GLN A 89 16.05 11.33 -17.12
CA GLN A 89 15.08 12.42 -17.35
C GLN A 89 13.79 12.20 -16.58
N LEU A 90 13.28 10.96 -16.55
CA LEU A 90 12.08 10.62 -15.78
C LEU A 90 12.32 10.68 -14.27
N ALA A 91 13.45 10.21 -13.78
CA ALA A 91 13.83 10.35 -12.38
C ALA A 91 13.98 11.83 -11.97
N LYS A 92 14.57 12.66 -12.84
CA LYS A 92 14.62 14.13 -12.66
C LYS A 92 13.22 14.77 -12.67
N LYS A 93 12.26 14.23 -13.45
CA LYS A 93 10.86 14.71 -13.39
C LYS A 93 10.23 14.43 -12.03
N VAL A 94 10.55 13.29 -11.38
CA VAL A 94 10.12 13.03 -10.00
C VAL A 94 10.73 14.06 -9.04
N LEU A 95 11.99 14.46 -9.20
CA LEU A 95 12.59 15.54 -8.41
C LEU A 95 11.87 16.88 -8.59
N ARG A 96 11.47 17.22 -9.82
CA ARG A 96 10.65 18.42 -10.08
C ARG A 96 9.30 18.37 -9.38
N TYR A 97 8.68 17.18 -9.30
CA TYR A 97 7.47 16.98 -8.52
C TYR A 97 7.74 17.16 -7.02
N LEU A 98 8.81 16.57 -6.50
CA LEU A 98 9.21 16.71 -5.11
C LEU A 98 9.47 18.16 -4.70
N GLN A 99 10.04 18.97 -5.61
CA GLN A 99 10.20 20.41 -5.40
C GLN A 99 8.87 21.11 -5.12
N SER A 100 7.78 20.72 -5.82
CA SER A 100 6.46 21.33 -5.66
C SER A 100 5.77 20.91 -4.34
N ARG A 101 6.15 19.75 -3.77
CA ARG A 101 5.45 19.14 -2.63
C ARG A 101 6.28 19.06 -1.34
N LYS A 102 7.52 19.51 -1.32
CA LYS A 102 8.48 19.30 -0.22
C LYS A 102 7.99 19.69 1.17
N HIS A 103 7.09 20.67 1.24
CA HIS A 103 6.48 21.14 2.50
C HIS A 103 5.28 20.29 2.96
N LEU A 104 4.76 19.38 2.11
CA LEU A 104 3.59 18.58 2.46
C LEU A 104 3.95 17.48 3.47
N PRO A 105 3.31 17.44 4.65
CA PRO A 105 3.49 16.35 5.61
C PRO A 105 2.55 15.18 5.32
N ILE A 106 2.84 14.01 5.87
CA ILE A 106 1.81 13.04 6.23
C ILE A 106 1.14 13.53 7.51
N ARG A 107 -0.18 13.38 7.61
CA ARG A 107 -0.97 13.74 8.78
C ARG A 107 -1.84 12.56 9.22
N TRP A 108 -1.94 12.39 10.51
CA TRP A 108 -2.87 11.47 11.16
C TRP A 108 -3.80 12.29 12.05
N CYS A 109 -5.11 12.09 11.95
CA CYS A 109 -6.09 12.82 12.74
C CYS A 109 -7.13 11.84 13.28
N ALA A 110 -7.09 11.61 14.59
CA ALA A 110 -8.07 10.74 15.26
C ALA A 110 -9.46 11.42 15.37
N GLN A 111 -9.52 12.74 15.36
CA GLN A 111 -10.78 13.49 15.36
C GLN A 111 -11.42 13.47 13.97
N ALA A 112 -12.04 12.37 13.69
CA ALA A 112 -12.63 12.10 12.38
C ALA A 112 -14.00 12.72 12.22
N CYS A 113 -14.11 14.03 12.16
CA CYS A 113 -15.36 14.68 11.72
C CYS A 113 -15.79 14.28 10.29
N ARG A 114 -15.03 13.41 9.59
CA ARG A 114 -15.26 13.11 8.17
C ARG A 114 -14.90 11.69 7.71
N SER A 115 -14.36 10.83 8.58
CA SER A 115 -14.07 9.44 8.22
C SER A 115 -15.24 8.54 8.64
N PRO A 116 -15.71 7.63 7.77
CA PRO A 116 -16.66 6.60 8.15
C PRO A 116 -16.02 5.49 9.00
N HIS A 117 -14.71 5.54 9.22
CA HIS A 117 -13.95 4.53 9.93
C HIS A 117 -13.81 4.86 11.41
N VAL A 118 -13.81 3.84 12.23
CA VAL A 118 -13.59 3.95 13.67
C VAL A 118 -12.14 4.45 13.92
N PRO A 119 -11.93 5.45 14.77
CA PRO A 119 -10.60 5.91 15.12
C PRO A 119 -9.74 4.78 15.67
N GLY A 120 -8.50 4.69 15.20
CA GLY A 120 -7.56 3.64 15.59
C GLY A 120 -7.67 2.34 14.79
N GLU A 121 -8.72 2.15 14.01
CA GLU A 121 -8.86 0.98 13.14
C GLU A 121 -8.17 1.17 11.79
N ILE A 122 -7.67 0.05 11.26
CA ILE A 122 -6.99 -0.02 9.97
C ILE A 122 -8.01 -0.33 8.89
N TYR A 123 -7.90 0.36 7.78
CA TYR A 123 -8.66 0.14 6.56
C TYR A 123 -7.78 0.44 5.34
N GLY A 124 -8.10 -0.12 4.16
CA GLY A 124 -7.23 0.04 3.00
C GLY A 124 -7.95 -0.08 1.66
N TRP A 125 -7.18 0.10 0.60
CA TRP A 125 -7.58 -0.05 -0.80
C TRP A 125 -6.60 -0.98 -1.51
N SER A 126 -7.11 -1.76 -2.44
CA SER A 126 -6.35 -2.64 -3.32
C SER A 126 -6.76 -2.39 -4.76
N ASP A 127 -5.81 -2.36 -5.68
CA ASP A 127 -6.05 -2.12 -7.09
C ASP A 127 -4.96 -2.80 -7.94
N ALA A 128 -5.30 -3.14 -9.18
CA ALA A 128 -4.35 -3.66 -10.16
C ALA A 128 -4.53 -3.01 -11.53
N SER A 129 -3.42 -2.63 -12.15
CA SER A 129 -3.42 -2.24 -13.55
C SER A 129 -3.04 -3.45 -14.40
N PHE A 130 -3.98 -3.94 -15.20
CA PHE A 130 -3.82 -5.16 -16.00
C PHE A 130 -2.93 -4.93 -17.21
N ALA A 131 -1.85 -5.71 -17.32
CA ALA A 131 -0.98 -5.79 -18.50
C ALA A 131 -0.43 -4.42 -18.97
N ASP A 132 0.03 -3.58 -18.04
CA ASP A 132 0.44 -2.18 -18.27
C ASP A 132 1.58 -1.98 -19.27
N VAL A 133 2.43 -2.96 -19.45
CA VAL A 133 3.59 -2.86 -20.34
C VAL A 133 3.43 -3.88 -21.45
N LYS A 134 3.03 -3.42 -22.61
CA LYS A 134 3.25 -4.13 -23.85
C LYS A 134 4.75 -4.05 -24.17
N ALA A 135 5.52 -5.03 -23.71
CA ALA A 135 6.88 -5.16 -24.22
C ALA A 135 6.78 -5.39 -25.73
N SER A 136 7.65 -4.75 -26.50
CA SER A 136 7.72 -4.87 -27.97
C SER A 136 7.92 -6.33 -28.45
N ASP A 137 8.42 -7.18 -27.58
CA ASP A 137 8.66 -8.61 -27.81
C ASP A 137 7.52 -9.52 -27.33
N GLY A 138 6.41 -8.96 -26.84
CA GLY A 138 5.26 -9.73 -26.33
C GLY A 138 5.50 -10.46 -25.01
N SER A 139 6.69 -10.40 -24.43
CA SER A 139 7.13 -11.27 -23.34
C SER A 139 6.73 -10.81 -21.93
N ASN A 140 6.18 -9.62 -21.76
CA ASN A 140 6.03 -9.07 -20.41
C ASN A 140 4.69 -8.37 -20.17
N ARG A 141 3.62 -9.17 -20.05
CA ARG A 141 2.26 -8.70 -19.71
C ARG A 141 1.96 -8.77 -18.21
N ALA A 142 2.95 -8.53 -17.37
CA ALA A 142 2.73 -8.53 -15.94
C ALA A 142 2.05 -7.24 -15.49
N SER A 143 1.06 -7.36 -14.62
CA SER A 143 0.28 -6.27 -14.05
C SER A 143 1.05 -5.53 -12.97
N SER A 144 0.80 -4.23 -12.81
CA SER A 144 1.20 -3.49 -11.62
C SER A 144 0.10 -3.63 -10.56
N ILE A 145 0.48 -3.95 -9.34
CA ILE A 145 -0.43 -4.02 -8.20
C ILE A 145 -0.05 -2.99 -7.16
N GLY A 146 -1.07 -2.42 -6.52
CA GLY A 146 -0.90 -1.44 -5.46
C GLY A 146 -1.92 -1.63 -4.36
N TRP A 147 -1.50 -1.30 -3.16
CA TRP A 147 -2.39 -1.21 -2.02
C TRP A 147 -1.89 -0.14 -1.04
N ILE A 148 -2.82 0.39 -0.28
CA ILE A 148 -2.55 1.35 0.78
C ILE A 148 -3.46 1.08 1.96
N PHE A 149 -2.89 1.10 3.16
CA PHE A 149 -3.61 1.06 4.43
C PHE A 149 -3.49 2.38 5.16
N MET A 150 -4.61 2.78 5.74
CA MET A 150 -4.77 4.00 6.49
C MET A 150 -5.17 3.68 7.94
N CYS A 151 -4.77 4.55 8.85
CA CYS A 151 -5.27 4.62 10.21
C CYS A 151 -5.41 6.10 10.58
N ASN A 152 -6.49 6.49 11.24
CA ASN A 152 -6.74 7.88 11.61
C ASN A 152 -6.56 8.86 10.42
N ASN A 153 -7.07 8.49 9.24
CA ASN A 153 -7.00 9.26 7.98
C ASN A 153 -5.58 9.53 7.44
N GLY A 154 -4.56 8.89 7.96
CA GLY A 154 -3.20 8.94 7.45
C GLY A 154 -2.68 7.58 7.04
N PRO A 155 -1.74 7.49 6.08
CA PRO A 155 -1.22 6.22 5.59
C PRO A 155 -0.30 5.59 6.64
N VAL A 156 -0.42 4.27 6.80
CA VAL A 156 0.43 3.47 7.71
C VAL A 156 1.25 2.42 6.97
N SER A 157 0.75 1.93 5.84
CA SER A 157 1.48 1.02 4.97
C SER A 157 1.00 1.15 3.52
N TRP A 158 1.91 1.02 2.55
CA TRP A 158 1.59 1.11 1.13
C TRP A 158 2.61 0.37 0.28
N ARG A 159 2.17 -0.03 -0.89
CA ARG A 159 3.02 -0.72 -1.86
C ARG A 159 2.60 -0.43 -3.29
N SER A 160 3.60 -0.34 -4.17
CA SER A 160 3.45 -0.40 -5.61
C SER A 160 4.50 -1.37 -6.13
N THR A 161 4.07 -2.41 -6.84
CA THR A 161 5.00 -3.41 -7.37
C THR A 161 4.44 -4.09 -8.62
N LYS A 162 5.33 -4.62 -9.44
CA LYS A 162 4.97 -5.50 -10.56
C LYS A 162 4.73 -6.91 -10.03
N THR A 163 3.62 -7.54 -10.42
CA THR A 163 3.42 -8.95 -10.09
C THR A 163 4.34 -9.85 -10.94
N PRO A 164 4.94 -10.88 -10.35
CA PRO A 164 5.66 -11.88 -11.12
C PRO A 164 4.74 -12.84 -11.89
N LEU A 165 3.45 -12.82 -11.58
CA LEU A 165 2.43 -13.67 -12.19
C LEU A 165 1.76 -12.97 -13.36
N ILE A 166 1.55 -13.69 -14.44
CA ILE A 166 0.75 -13.23 -15.57
C ILE A 166 -0.70 -13.56 -15.26
N ALA A 167 -1.53 -12.53 -15.10
CA ALA A 167 -2.97 -12.66 -15.02
C ALA A 167 -3.56 -12.85 -16.43
N LEU A 168 -4.57 -13.70 -16.55
CA LEU A 168 -5.24 -13.97 -17.84
C LEU A 168 -6.35 -12.95 -18.13
N ASN A 169 -6.84 -12.27 -17.12
CA ASN A 169 -7.87 -11.23 -17.21
C ASN A 169 -7.77 -10.24 -16.04
N VAL A 170 -8.56 -9.17 -16.11
CA VAL A 170 -8.59 -8.12 -15.10
C VAL A 170 -8.92 -8.67 -13.70
N ALA A 171 -9.97 -9.51 -13.59
CA ALA A 171 -10.37 -10.06 -12.29
C ALA A 171 -9.26 -10.89 -11.62
N GLU A 172 -8.42 -11.57 -12.39
CA GLU A 172 -7.26 -12.30 -11.84
C GLU A 172 -6.17 -11.35 -11.34
N SER A 173 -5.91 -10.24 -12.04
CA SER A 173 -4.95 -9.23 -11.56
C SER A 173 -5.42 -8.60 -10.26
N GLU A 174 -6.72 -8.31 -10.14
CA GLU A 174 -7.31 -7.77 -8.92
C GLU A 174 -7.25 -8.77 -7.75
N ILE A 175 -7.51 -10.06 -7.99
CA ILE A 175 -7.36 -11.08 -6.95
C ILE A 175 -5.90 -11.18 -6.46
N ILE A 176 -4.92 -11.03 -7.36
CA ILE A 176 -3.51 -11.02 -6.97
C ILE A 176 -3.21 -9.80 -6.08
N ALA A 177 -3.71 -8.61 -6.45
CA ALA A 177 -3.55 -7.40 -5.66
C ALA A 177 -4.25 -7.54 -4.30
N LEU A 178 -5.51 -7.97 -4.30
CA LEU A 178 -6.31 -8.18 -3.11
C LEU A 178 -5.68 -9.21 -2.15
N SER A 179 -5.13 -10.31 -2.67
CA SER A 179 -4.41 -11.27 -1.85
C SER A 179 -3.16 -10.67 -1.21
N SER A 180 -2.41 -9.84 -1.95
CA SER A 180 -1.24 -9.13 -1.39
C SER A 180 -1.65 -8.13 -0.32
N ALA A 181 -2.71 -7.35 -0.56
CA ALA A 181 -3.29 -6.44 0.43
C ALA A 181 -3.79 -7.19 1.67
N SER A 182 -4.44 -8.34 1.48
CA SER A 182 -4.94 -9.17 2.60
C SER A 182 -3.81 -9.69 3.49
N GLN A 183 -2.67 -10.07 2.91
CA GLN A 183 -1.49 -10.48 3.68
C GLN A 183 -0.97 -9.32 4.55
N GLU A 184 -0.88 -8.13 3.98
CA GLU A 184 -0.46 -6.94 4.72
C GLU A 184 -1.47 -6.57 5.82
N ALA A 185 -2.77 -6.64 5.54
CA ALA A 185 -3.80 -6.39 6.55
C ALA A 185 -3.69 -7.33 7.76
N VAL A 186 -3.47 -8.63 7.50
CA VAL A 186 -3.26 -9.63 8.57
C VAL A 186 -2.02 -9.31 9.38
N PHE A 187 -0.92 -8.92 8.72
CA PHE A 187 0.32 -8.49 9.39
C PHE A 187 0.07 -7.26 10.26
N LEU A 188 -0.57 -6.22 9.72
CA LEU A 188 -0.87 -4.98 10.46
C LEU A 188 -1.80 -5.25 11.66
N ARG A 189 -2.83 -6.09 11.51
CA ARG A 189 -3.69 -6.50 12.62
C ARG A 189 -2.90 -7.16 13.75
N LYS A 190 -2.00 -8.09 13.39
CA LYS A 190 -1.12 -8.75 14.37
C LYS A 190 -0.21 -7.74 15.07
N LEU A 191 0.43 -6.87 14.31
CA LEU A 191 1.30 -5.81 14.84
C LEU A 191 0.53 -4.90 15.82
N CYS A 192 -0.67 -4.45 15.43
CA CYS A 192 -1.51 -3.63 16.30
C CYS A 192 -1.88 -4.36 17.60
N THR A 193 -2.21 -5.65 17.52
CA THR A 193 -2.52 -6.46 18.71
C THR A 193 -1.31 -6.56 19.65
N GLU A 194 -0.12 -6.81 19.10
CA GLU A 194 1.13 -6.87 19.88
C GLU A 194 1.49 -5.51 20.54
N LEU A 195 1.12 -4.41 19.88
CA LEU A 195 1.29 -3.05 20.43
C LEU A 195 0.15 -2.63 21.38
N GLY A 196 -0.85 -3.48 21.64
CA GLY A 196 -1.98 -3.19 22.52
C GLY A 196 -3.12 -2.41 21.84
N PHE A 197 -3.07 -2.20 20.52
CA PHE A 197 -4.12 -1.54 19.75
C PHE A 197 -5.03 -2.59 19.10
N LEU A 198 -6.06 -3.04 19.82
CA LEU A 198 -6.99 -4.05 19.32
C LEU A 198 -7.72 -3.57 18.07
N GLN A 199 -7.93 -4.51 17.13
CA GLN A 199 -8.72 -4.32 15.91
C GLN A 199 -10.00 -5.17 16.03
N PRO A 200 -11.04 -4.70 16.75
CA PRO A 200 -12.21 -5.51 17.07
C PRO A 200 -13.08 -5.87 15.86
N HIS A 201 -13.09 -5.00 14.85
CA HIS A 201 -13.84 -5.24 13.63
C HIS A 201 -12.94 -5.79 12.50
N PRO A 202 -13.51 -6.47 11.49
CA PRO A 202 -12.78 -6.86 10.30
C PRO A 202 -12.14 -5.66 9.59
N THR A 203 -10.87 -5.77 9.21
CA THR A 203 -10.22 -4.73 8.41
C THR A 203 -10.88 -4.62 7.05
N ILE A 204 -11.40 -3.44 6.71
CA ILE A 204 -12.03 -3.19 5.42
C ILE A 204 -10.95 -3.00 4.35
N ILE A 205 -11.08 -3.73 3.24
CA ILE A 205 -10.31 -3.53 2.01
C ILE A 205 -11.28 -3.13 0.91
N TYR A 206 -11.09 -1.95 0.36
CA TYR A 206 -11.88 -1.41 -0.74
C TYR A 206 -11.33 -1.89 -2.08
N GLU A 207 -12.25 -2.29 -2.97
CA GLU A 207 -11.97 -2.86 -4.29
C GLU A 207 -12.98 -2.30 -5.29
N ASP A 208 -12.56 -1.86 -6.49
CA ASP A 208 -13.49 -1.30 -7.50
C ASP A 208 -13.93 -2.33 -8.54
N CYS A 209 -13.29 -3.49 -8.61
CA CYS A 209 -13.66 -4.58 -9.50
C CYS A 209 -14.77 -5.45 -8.89
N GLU A 210 -16.01 -5.25 -9.33
CA GLU A 210 -17.17 -6.01 -8.83
C GLU A 210 -16.99 -7.54 -8.97
N SER A 211 -16.35 -8.00 -10.04
CA SER A 211 -16.08 -9.42 -10.24
C SER A 211 -15.06 -9.98 -9.23
N ALA A 212 -14.05 -9.20 -8.84
CA ALA A 212 -13.10 -9.59 -7.79
C ALA A 212 -13.79 -9.63 -6.42
N VAL A 213 -14.64 -8.63 -6.12
CA VAL A 213 -15.45 -8.59 -4.90
C VAL A 213 -16.41 -9.77 -4.82
N ALA A 214 -17.13 -10.09 -5.89
CA ALA A 214 -18.03 -11.23 -5.96
C ALA A 214 -17.27 -12.55 -5.74
N LEU A 215 -16.16 -12.74 -6.44
CA LEU A 215 -15.29 -13.91 -6.28
C LEU A 215 -14.77 -14.06 -4.85
N SER A 216 -14.42 -12.96 -4.19
CA SER A 216 -13.91 -12.99 -2.81
C SER A 216 -14.94 -13.50 -1.78
N ARG A 217 -16.22 -13.57 -2.15
CA ARG A 217 -17.34 -14.06 -1.32
C ARG A 217 -17.80 -15.49 -1.67
N GLU A 218 -17.38 -16.00 -2.83
CA GLU A 218 -17.81 -17.32 -3.30
C GLU A 218 -17.13 -18.45 -2.52
N ASN A 219 -17.89 -19.54 -2.31
CA ASN A 219 -17.41 -20.73 -1.61
C ASN A 219 -16.69 -21.74 -2.50
N ARG A 220 -16.78 -21.61 -3.81
CA ARG A 220 -16.19 -22.55 -4.78
C ARG A 220 -15.59 -21.81 -5.96
N PHE A 221 -14.33 -22.08 -6.22
CA PHE A 221 -13.64 -21.60 -7.40
C PHE A 221 -13.93 -22.52 -8.60
N LYS A 222 -14.49 -21.96 -9.68
CA LYS A 222 -14.67 -22.70 -10.93
C LYS A 222 -13.32 -22.80 -11.64
N LYS A 223 -12.75 -24.02 -11.73
CA LYS A 223 -11.52 -24.43 -12.45
C LYS A 223 -10.69 -23.29 -13.02
N ARG A 224 -9.68 -22.83 -12.28
CA ARG A 224 -8.66 -21.86 -12.72
C ARG A 224 -7.27 -22.38 -12.38
N SER A 225 -6.23 -21.67 -12.78
CA SER A 225 -4.86 -22.04 -12.46
C SER A 225 -4.61 -22.11 -10.93
N LYS A 226 -3.92 -23.14 -10.48
CA LYS A 226 -3.68 -23.44 -9.08
C LYS A 226 -3.11 -22.24 -8.27
N HIS A 227 -2.28 -21.42 -8.89
CA HIS A 227 -1.66 -20.27 -8.22
C HIS A 227 -2.65 -19.12 -7.92
N ILE A 228 -3.73 -18.99 -8.71
CA ILE A 228 -4.82 -18.05 -8.45
C ILE A 228 -5.75 -18.63 -7.39
N ASP A 229 -6.02 -19.93 -7.44
CA ASP A 229 -6.88 -20.63 -6.49
C ASP A 229 -6.37 -20.49 -5.04
N VAL A 230 -5.07 -20.66 -4.80
CA VAL A 230 -4.47 -20.48 -3.47
C VAL A 230 -4.62 -19.04 -2.96
N ARG A 231 -4.41 -18.05 -3.82
CA ARG A 231 -4.54 -16.63 -3.45
C ARG A 231 -5.97 -16.24 -3.14
N TRP A 232 -6.88 -16.69 -3.96
CA TRP A 232 -8.31 -16.51 -3.76
C TRP A 232 -8.78 -17.20 -2.47
N SER A 233 -8.41 -18.46 -2.25
CA SER A 233 -8.75 -19.22 -1.05
C SER A 233 -8.29 -18.53 0.22
N PHE A 234 -7.08 -17.92 0.20
CA PHE A 234 -6.57 -17.13 1.32
C PHE A 234 -7.49 -15.94 1.65
N VAL A 235 -7.90 -15.16 0.65
CA VAL A 235 -8.80 -14.01 0.85
C VAL A 235 -10.14 -14.46 1.43
N VAL A 236 -10.74 -15.52 0.87
CA VAL A 236 -12.03 -16.07 1.34
C VAL A 236 -11.91 -16.59 2.77
N GLU A 237 -10.84 -17.31 3.09
CA GLU A 237 -10.59 -17.83 4.43
C GLU A 237 -10.52 -16.68 5.45
N LYS A 238 -9.76 -15.62 5.15
CA LYS A 238 -9.61 -14.48 6.04
C LYS A 238 -10.90 -13.70 6.26
N GLN A 239 -11.75 -13.61 5.23
CA GLN A 239 -13.09 -13.02 5.39
C GLN A 239 -14.00 -13.90 6.28
N ARG A 240 -13.95 -15.25 6.12
CA ARG A 240 -14.74 -16.18 6.97
C ARG A 240 -14.31 -16.14 8.44
N HIS A 241 -13.02 -15.97 8.70
CA HIS A 241 -12.51 -15.84 10.07
C HIS A 241 -12.84 -14.47 10.69
N GLY A 242 -13.35 -13.52 9.90
CA GLY A 242 -13.64 -12.17 10.39
C GLY A 242 -12.41 -11.27 10.50
N ASP A 243 -11.28 -11.67 9.93
CA ASP A 243 -10.07 -10.83 9.89
C ASP A 243 -10.24 -9.65 8.91
N LEU A 244 -10.92 -9.89 7.78
CA LEU A 244 -11.05 -8.98 6.66
C LEU A 244 -12.50 -8.87 6.19
N ARG A 245 -12.80 -7.75 5.53
CA ARG A 245 -14.05 -7.52 4.78
C ARG A 245 -13.73 -6.79 3.49
N VAL A 246 -14.00 -7.41 2.34
CA VAL A 246 -13.85 -6.77 1.02
C VAL A 246 -15.14 -6.04 0.66
N VAL A 247 -15.02 -4.76 0.33
CA VAL A 247 -16.14 -3.85 0.05
C VAL A 247 -15.94 -3.21 -1.33
N SER A 248 -16.99 -3.29 -2.17
CA SER A 248 -16.97 -2.62 -3.47
C SER A 248 -17.07 -1.11 -3.31
N VAL A 249 -16.26 -0.39 -4.09
CA VAL A 249 -16.30 1.08 -4.14
C VAL A 249 -16.26 1.59 -5.57
N SER A 250 -16.68 2.83 -5.75
CA SER A 250 -16.52 3.51 -7.05
C SER A 250 -15.05 3.81 -7.31
N ARG A 251 -14.64 3.68 -8.57
CA ARG A 251 -13.30 4.06 -9.06
C ARG A 251 -12.91 5.50 -8.72
N THR A 252 -13.88 6.38 -8.53
CA THR A 252 -13.65 7.78 -8.17
C THR A 252 -13.05 7.99 -6.78
N ILE A 253 -13.07 6.96 -5.93
CA ILE A 253 -12.53 6.97 -4.58
C ILE A 253 -11.51 5.86 -4.34
N MET A 254 -11.05 5.18 -5.39
CA MET A 254 -10.04 4.12 -5.35
C MET A 254 -8.64 4.73 -5.15
N LEU A 255 -8.21 4.89 -3.89
CA LEU A 255 -6.93 5.53 -3.58
C LEU A 255 -5.72 4.73 -4.07
N ALA A 256 -5.83 3.41 -4.16
CA ALA A 256 -4.74 2.56 -4.64
C ALA A 256 -4.41 2.76 -6.13
N ASP A 257 -5.31 3.35 -6.91
CA ASP A 257 -5.16 3.61 -8.32
C ASP A 257 -3.89 4.40 -8.68
N ILE A 258 -3.51 5.41 -7.87
CA ILE A 258 -2.26 6.16 -8.10
C ILE A 258 -0.98 5.36 -7.77
N LEU A 259 -1.14 4.20 -7.16
CA LEU A 259 -0.05 3.24 -6.89
C LEU A 259 0.07 2.19 -8.00
N CYS A 260 -0.90 2.11 -8.91
CA CYS A 260 -0.97 1.12 -9.99
C CYS A 260 -0.79 1.75 -11.37
N SER A 261 -1.26 2.99 -11.55
CA SER A 261 -1.30 3.65 -12.85
C SER A 261 -1.00 5.15 -12.76
N PRO A 262 -0.49 5.75 -13.85
CA PRO A 262 -0.28 7.19 -13.90
C PRO A 262 -1.61 7.94 -14.05
N ARG A 263 -1.71 9.09 -13.39
CA ARG A 263 -2.93 9.91 -13.40
C ARG A 263 -2.66 11.34 -13.83
N ALA A 264 -3.65 11.94 -14.49
CA ALA A 264 -3.64 13.38 -14.76
C ALA A 264 -3.75 14.18 -13.45
N ALA A 265 -3.23 15.41 -13.44
CA ALA A 265 -3.20 16.25 -12.24
C ALA A 265 -4.57 16.42 -11.58
N ALA A 266 -5.65 16.53 -12.38
CA ALA A 266 -7.01 16.68 -11.88
C ALA A 266 -7.49 15.54 -10.98
N SER A 267 -7.10 14.29 -11.27
CA SER A 267 -7.41 13.12 -10.45
C SER A 267 -6.29 12.77 -9.46
N PHE A 268 -5.04 13.00 -9.81
CA PHE A 268 -3.90 12.70 -8.96
C PHE A 268 -3.87 13.55 -7.68
N LEU A 269 -4.06 14.86 -7.79
CA LEU A 269 -3.92 15.78 -6.66
C LEU A 269 -4.94 15.52 -5.53
N PRO A 270 -6.24 15.28 -5.81
CA PRO A 270 -7.19 14.88 -4.78
C PRO A 270 -6.79 13.59 -4.07
N PHE A 271 -6.42 12.54 -4.81
CA PHE A 271 -5.99 11.26 -4.24
C PHE A 271 -4.73 11.41 -3.38
N ARG A 272 -3.71 12.11 -3.89
CA ARG A 272 -2.51 12.44 -3.11
C ARG A 272 -2.87 13.13 -1.79
N ASN A 273 -3.72 14.14 -1.82
CA ASN A 273 -4.09 14.88 -0.61
C ASN A 273 -4.80 13.97 0.40
N THR A 274 -5.70 13.11 -0.06
CA THR A 274 -6.39 12.14 0.80
C THR A 274 -5.39 11.14 1.38
N ILE A 275 -4.50 10.58 0.57
CA ILE A 275 -3.46 9.64 1.03
C ILE A 275 -2.56 10.28 2.08
N LEU A 276 -2.19 11.55 1.92
CA LEU A 276 -1.35 12.25 2.90
C LEU A 276 -2.11 12.73 4.15
N GLY A 277 -3.41 12.43 4.27
CA GLY A 277 -4.24 12.89 5.40
C GLY A 277 -4.44 14.40 5.42
N LEU A 278 -4.27 15.07 4.26
CA LEU A 278 -4.51 16.51 4.15
C LEU A 278 -6.02 16.79 4.07
N PRO A 279 -6.50 17.92 4.62
CA PRO A 279 -7.90 18.25 4.53
C PRO A 279 -8.33 18.34 3.05
N PRO A 280 -9.42 17.66 2.67
CA PRO A 280 -9.87 17.69 1.29
C PRO A 280 -10.30 19.12 0.93
N ALA A 281 -9.77 19.62 -0.17
CA ALA A 281 -10.31 20.85 -0.75
C ALA A 281 -11.78 20.65 -1.16
N GLN A 282 -12.27 19.44 -1.41
CA GLN A 282 -13.68 19.05 -1.64
C GLN A 282 -13.79 17.57 -2.12
N LEU A 283 -13.51 16.59 -1.31
CA LEU A 283 -14.00 15.22 -1.57
C LEU A 283 -15.11 14.90 -0.57
N ARG A 284 -16.36 15.15 -0.95
CA ARG A 284 -17.52 14.57 -0.25
C ARG A 284 -17.59 13.09 -0.62
N VAL A 285 -16.97 12.23 0.16
CA VAL A 285 -17.25 10.79 0.13
C VAL A 285 -18.62 10.62 0.79
N ALA A 286 -19.64 10.32 0.00
CA ALA A 286 -20.88 9.81 0.57
C ALA A 286 -20.54 8.51 1.29
N PRO A 287 -20.99 8.28 2.54
CA PRO A 287 -20.79 7.02 3.21
C PRO A 287 -21.38 5.93 2.33
N ALA A 288 -20.57 4.90 2.03
CA ALA A 288 -21.09 3.70 1.41
C ALA A 288 -22.20 3.18 2.33
N ALA A 289 -23.43 3.08 1.80
CA ALA A 289 -24.54 2.52 2.55
C ALA A 289 -24.12 1.14 3.03
N VAL A 290 -23.90 1.03 4.33
CA VAL A 290 -23.66 -0.24 5.00
C VAL A 290 -24.98 -0.99 4.89
N SER A 291 -25.12 -1.86 3.89
CA SER A 291 -26.23 -2.80 3.85
C SER A 291 -26.05 -3.71 5.07
N ASP A 292 -26.95 -3.56 6.04
CA ASP A 292 -27.07 -4.42 7.19
C ASP A 292 -27.31 -5.86 6.72
N HIS A 293 -26.23 -6.63 6.59
CA HIS A 293 -26.34 -8.07 6.63
C HIS A 293 -26.06 -8.52 8.06
N PRO A 294 -26.93 -9.32 8.66
CA PRO A 294 -26.76 -9.79 10.04
C PRO A 294 -25.42 -10.52 10.15
N ALA A 295 -24.68 -10.19 11.20
CA ALA A 295 -23.47 -10.90 11.58
C ALA A 295 -23.78 -12.40 11.70
N PRO A 296 -22.87 -13.30 11.27
CA PRO A 296 -23.03 -14.71 11.56
C PRO A 296 -23.11 -14.89 13.08
N ALA A 297 -24.14 -15.64 13.53
CA ALA A 297 -24.40 -15.91 14.93
C ALA A 297 -23.10 -16.39 15.62
N ALA A 298 -22.68 -15.65 16.63
CA ALA A 298 -21.58 -16.04 17.50
C ALA A 298 -21.91 -17.40 18.10
N ALA A 299 -21.01 -18.37 17.92
CA ALA A 299 -21.07 -19.64 18.62
C ALA A 299 -21.08 -19.35 20.12
N ALA A 300 -22.23 -19.59 20.76
CA ALA A 300 -22.39 -19.51 22.19
C ALA A 300 -21.51 -20.58 22.85
N GLY A 301 -20.64 -20.16 23.74
CA GLY A 301 -20.01 -21.07 24.67
C GLY A 301 -18.57 -20.72 25.03
N LEU A 302 -18.37 -19.65 25.78
CA LEU A 302 -17.31 -19.56 26.81
C LEU A 302 -17.69 -18.43 27.75
N ALA A 303 -18.21 -18.81 28.91
CA ALA A 303 -18.55 -17.91 29.99
C ALA A 303 -17.30 -17.19 30.54
N PRO A 304 -17.41 -15.93 30.96
CA PRO A 304 -16.29 -15.21 31.58
C PRO A 304 -16.02 -15.80 32.97
N ARG A 305 -14.78 -16.20 33.23
CA ARG A 305 -14.31 -16.54 34.57
C ARG A 305 -14.32 -15.30 35.44
N ALA A 306 -14.97 -15.45 36.59
CA ALA A 306 -15.14 -14.44 37.61
C ALA A 306 -13.82 -13.84 38.11
N SER A 307 -13.87 -12.54 38.36
CA SER A 307 -13.01 -11.72 39.20
C SER A 307 -12.66 -12.43 40.51
N MET A 308 -11.40 -12.65 40.79
CA MET A 308 -10.90 -12.95 42.13
C MET A 308 -10.50 -11.65 42.82
N ALA A 309 -11.23 -11.38 43.90
CA ALA A 309 -11.01 -10.31 44.84
C ALA A 309 -9.64 -10.41 45.52
N ALA A 310 -9.07 -9.25 45.77
CA ALA A 310 -7.89 -9.07 46.58
C ALA A 310 -8.12 -9.55 48.02
N HIS A 311 -7.27 -10.44 48.50
CA HIS A 311 -7.08 -10.65 49.94
C HIS A 311 -5.61 -10.29 50.29
N SER A 312 -5.52 -9.25 51.11
CA SER A 312 -4.35 -8.88 51.89
C SER A 312 -4.04 -9.97 52.89
N GLY A 313 -2.86 -10.56 52.86
CA GLY A 313 -2.35 -11.48 53.88
C GLY A 313 -0.84 -11.39 53.93
N SER A 314 -0.36 -10.93 55.07
CA SER A 314 1.01 -10.71 55.50
C SER A 314 1.90 -11.94 55.38
N LEU A 315 3.16 -11.69 54.99
CA LEU A 315 4.31 -12.61 55.04
C LEU A 315 4.70 -12.98 56.47
N PRO A 316 5.29 -14.18 56.68
CA PRO A 316 6.47 -14.26 57.51
C PRO A 316 7.71 -14.75 56.75
N ALA A 317 8.79 -14.15 57.12
CA ALA A 317 10.15 -14.46 56.72
C ALA A 317 10.56 -15.87 57.22
N THR A 318 11.21 -16.66 56.39
CA THR A 318 12.14 -17.71 56.84
C THR A 318 13.30 -17.88 55.85
N GLU A 319 14.44 -18.02 56.46
CA GLU A 319 15.83 -17.97 56.06
C GLU A 319 16.25 -18.95 54.97
N LEU A 320 17.26 -18.53 54.23
CA LEU A 320 18.13 -19.36 53.39
C LEU A 320 19.01 -20.30 54.21
N PRO A 321 19.52 -21.39 53.61
CA PRO A 321 20.98 -21.54 53.64
C PRO A 321 21.61 -21.78 52.24
N LEU A 322 22.73 -21.10 52.14
CA LEU A 322 23.81 -21.29 51.17
C LEU A 322 24.37 -22.70 51.18
N SER A 323 24.64 -23.28 49.98
CA SER A 323 25.82 -24.15 49.78
C SER A 323 26.14 -24.23 48.30
N ALA A 324 27.30 -23.74 47.95
CA ALA A 324 28.07 -24.08 46.72
C ALA A 324 29.09 -25.17 47.06
N PRO A 325 30.01 -25.55 46.14
CA PRO A 325 29.93 -26.10 44.81
C PRO A 325 30.71 -27.46 44.66
N ARG A 326 30.68 -28.08 43.50
CA ARG A 326 31.67 -29.07 42.92
C ARG A 326 30.90 -30.01 41.96
N ALA A 327 31.31 -30.38 40.77
CA ALA A 327 32.59 -30.40 40.05
C ALA A 327 32.23 -30.20 38.54
#